data_31585da0703acda874156ec11b48fdc2
#
_entry.id   31585da0703acda874156ec11b48fdc2
#
_cell.length_a   1.000
_cell.length_b   1.000
_cell.length_c   1.000
_cell.angle_alpha   90.00
_cell.angle_beta   90.00
_cell.angle_gamma   90.00
#
_symmetry.space_group_name_H-M   'P 1'
#
loop_
_entity.id
_entity.type
_entity.pdbx_description
1 polymer ?
#
loop_
_entity_poly.entity_id
_entity_poly.type
_entity_poly.pdbx_seq_one_letter_code
_entity_poly.pdbx_strand_id
1 'polypeptide(L)'
;MKKALIFGITGQDGSYLAELLLENGYEVTGVTRRVSVNTTERIHHILPKITIAEGDITDGFSVNKLIAEYEPDEVYNLAAQSHVGTSFKQPSLTWDITAGGVLNILEAIRYSPRKDDIRFYQASSSEMFGKNFDEGFSSKGISIDMKYQDENTEFIPQSPYAIAKLAAHHLVRNYREGYGIHGSCGILFNHESERRGENFVTRKITKWIGEFVKWRGGNEVDFLQDDVYHTGIVASNFPKLRLGNLDAKRDWGHAEDYVNAMWLMVGQKEAGDYVIATGETYSVRDFLDIAFARVGIDDWSNLVVIDPKFYRPAEVDHLLGIPIKAEKELGWKRKVSFKDLVHRMVDSDLE
;
A
#
# COMPACT_ATOMS: atom_id res chain seq x y z
N MET A 1 4.71 -11.50 26.48
CA MET A 1 4.41 -11.51 25.03
C MET A 1 3.82 -10.16 24.73
N LYS A 2 4.33 -9.44 23.71
CA LYS A 2 3.76 -8.15 23.32
C LYS A 2 2.41 -8.33 22.63
N LYS A 3 1.50 -7.38 22.83
CA LYS A 3 0.17 -7.36 22.24
C LYS A 3 0.10 -6.31 21.12
N ALA A 4 -0.34 -6.71 19.95
CA ALA A 4 -0.53 -5.81 18.81
C ALA A 4 -2.01 -5.72 18.40
N LEU A 5 -2.51 -4.50 18.19
CA LEU A 5 -3.84 -4.21 17.68
C LEU A 5 -3.70 -3.63 16.26
N ILE A 6 -4.29 -4.30 15.26
CA ILE A 6 -4.17 -3.93 13.84
C ILE A 6 -5.52 -3.49 13.29
N PHE A 7 -5.69 -2.20 13.03
CA PHE A 7 -6.82 -1.70 12.26
C PHE A 7 -6.54 -1.92 10.76
N GLY A 8 -7.44 -2.60 10.08
CA GLY A 8 -7.29 -2.94 8.65
C GLY A 8 -6.55 -4.25 8.39
N ILE A 9 -6.62 -5.22 9.31
CA ILE A 9 -5.94 -6.52 9.21
C ILE A 9 -6.31 -7.31 7.95
N THR A 10 -7.50 -7.15 7.40
CA THR A 10 -7.96 -7.86 6.17
C THR A 10 -7.42 -7.25 4.87
N GLY A 11 -6.69 -6.13 4.96
CA GLY A 11 -6.00 -5.53 3.83
C GLY A 11 -4.73 -6.30 3.45
N GLN A 12 -4.10 -5.90 2.32
CA GLN A 12 -2.80 -6.42 1.92
C GLN A 12 -1.78 -6.33 3.06
N ASP A 13 -1.49 -5.12 3.50
CA ASP A 13 -0.45 -4.85 4.49
C ASP A 13 -0.80 -5.44 5.86
N GLY A 14 -2.09 -5.37 6.25
CA GLY A 14 -2.56 -5.94 7.51
C GLY A 14 -2.33 -7.44 7.60
N SER A 15 -2.51 -8.16 6.50
CA SER A 15 -2.29 -9.61 6.45
C SER A 15 -0.81 -9.98 6.57
N TYR A 16 0.09 -9.30 5.86
CA TYR A 16 1.54 -9.52 5.98
C TYR A 16 2.09 -9.07 7.34
N LEU A 17 1.58 -7.95 7.87
CA LEU A 17 1.99 -7.48 9.19
C LEU A 17 1.57 -8.47 10.30
N ALA A 18 0.36 -9.02 10.21
CA ALA A 18 -0.10 -10.02 11.17
C ALA A 18 0.79 -11.27 11.17
N GLU A 19 1.19 -11.76 10.00
CA GLU A 19 2.14 -12.87 9.86
C GLU A 19 3.49 -12.54 10.48
N LEU A 20 4.06 -11.39 10.12
CA LEU A 20 5.34 -10.93 10.67
C LEU A 20 5.32 -10.83 12.21
N LEU A 21 4.25 -10.29 12.78
CA LEU A 21 4.11 -10.15 14.23
C LEU A 21 3.94 -11.49 14.91
N LEU A 22 3.19 -12.43 14.33
CA LEU A 22 3.08 -13.80 14.85
C LEU A 22 4.43 -14.53 14.85
N GLU A 23 5.23 -14.38 13.78
CA GLU A 23 6.58 -14.93 13.67
C GLU A 23 7.53 -14.35 14.75
N ASN A 24 7.31 -13.10 15.15
CA ASN A 24 8.06 -12.42 16.21
C ASN A 24 7.45 -12.64 17.62
N GLY A 25 6.49 -13.55 17.76
CA GLY A 25 5.96 -13.97 19.05
C GLY A 25 4.97 -12.98 19.69
N TYR A 26 4.28 -12.18 18.90
CA TYR A 26 3.23 -11.29 19.39
C TYR A 26 1.88 -12.02 19.55
N GLU A 27 1.08 -11.54 20.48
CA GLU A 27 -0.36 -11.74 20.49
C GLU A 27 -1.00 -10.71 19.56
N VAL A 28 -1.67 -11.17 18.50
CA VAL A 28 -2.22 -10.30 17.45
C VAL A 28 -3.73 -10.25 17.54
N THR A 29 -4.27 -9.05 17.69
CA THR A 29 -5.69 -8.75 17.55
C THR A 29 -5.91 -7.91 16.30
N GLY A 30 -6.72 -8.41 15.37
CA GLY A 30 -7.10 -7.72 14.14
C GLY A 30 -8.49 -7.11 14.25
N VAL A 31 -8.62 -5.84 13.90
CA VAL A 31 -9.91 -5.14 13.87
C VAL A 31 -10.51 -5.22 12.48
N THR A 32 -11.75 -5.68 12.41
CA THR A 32 -12.54 -5.74 11.17
C THR A 32 -13.86 -5.01 11.36
N ARG A 33 -14.32 -4.33 10.31
CA ARG A 33 -15.67 -3.80 10.31
C ARG A 33 -16.69 -4.91 10.10
N ARG A 34 -17.87 -4.76 10.67
CA ARG A 34 -18.99 -5.62 10.33
C ARG A 34 -19.37 -5.46 8.88
N VAL A 35 -19.31 -6.54 8.13
CA VAL A 35 -19.72 -6.62 6.72
C VAL A 35 -20.54 -7.87 6.49
N SER A 36 -21.42 -7.85 5.46
CA SER A 36 -22.26 -8.99 5.11
C SER A 36 -21.56 -10.05 4.25
N VAL A 37 -20.34 -9.77 3.79
CA VAL A 37 -19.53 -10.68 2.97
C VAL A 37 -18.25 -11.05 3.71
N ASN A 38 -17.72 -12.24 3.43
CA ASN A 38 -16.45 -12.64 4.01
C ASN A 38 -15.30 -11.79 3.42
N THR A 39 -14.51 -11.16 4.28
CA THR A 39 -13.34 -10.35 3.90
C THR A 39 -12.05 -10.90 4.49
N THR A 40 -12.08 -12.09 5.10
CA THR A 40 -10.93 -12.69 5.79
C THR A 40 -10.05 -13.56 4.90
N GLU A 41 -10.27 -13.57 3.60
CA GLU A 41 -9.55 -14.41 2.63
C GLU A 41 -8.03 -14.31 2.79
N ARG A 42 -7.48 -13.08 2.87
CA ARG A 42 -6.03 -12.83 3.02
C ARG A 42 -5.43 -13.30 4.33
N ILE A 43 -6.25 -13.50 5.36
CA ILE A 43 -5.83 -13.91 6.71
C ILE A 43 -6.37 -15.28 7.10
N HIS A 44 -7.05 -15.99 6.18
CA HIS A 44 -7.72 -17.26 6.48
C HIS A 44 -6.78 -18.29 7.10
N HIS A 45 -5.56 -18.40 6.59
CA HIS A 45 -4.54 -19.35 7.04
C HIS A 45 -3.96 -19.05 8.43
N ILE A 46 -4.14 -17.82 8.95
CA ILE A 46 -3.69 -17.41 10.29
C ILE A 46 -4.85 -17.20 11.28
N LEU A 47 -6.12 -17.30 10.85
CA LEU A 47 -7.28 -17.12 11.74
C LEU A 47 -7.21 -17.91 13.05
N PRO A 48 -6.73 -19.17 13.09
CA PRO A 48 -6.61 -19.90 14.35
C PRO A 48 -5.55 -19.35 15.33
N LYS A 49 -4.69 -18.44 14.87
CA LYS A 49 -3.55 -17.89 15.62
C LYS A 49 -3.76 -16.45 16.08
N ILE A 50 -4.84 -15.80 15.65
CA ILE A 50 -5.13 -14.38 15.91
C ILE A 50 -6.52 -14.21 16.54
N THR A 51 -6.71 -13.11 17.23
CA THR A 51 -8.04 -12.68 17.69
C THR A 51 -8.63 -11.70 16.66
N ILE A 52 -9.89 -11.90 16.28
CA ILE A 52 -10.62 -10.93 15.44
C ILE A 52 -11.62 -10.18 16.34
N ALA A 53 -11.47 -8.87 16.36
CA ALA A 53 -12.37 -7.94 17.04
C ALA A 53 -13.21 -7.14 16.03
N GLU A 54 -14.48 -6.91 16.33
CA GLU A 54 -15.36 -6.06 15.51
C GLU A 54 -15.24 -4.60 15.97
N GLY A 55 -14.99 -3.69 15.02
CA GLY A 55 -14.93 -2.25 15.29
C GLY A 55 -14.74 -1.42 14.03
N ASP A 56 -15.09 -0.13 14.12
CA ASP A 56 -14.93 0.85 13.05
C ASP A 56 -14.15 2.05 13.55
N ILE A 57 -13.09 2.46 12.86
CA ILE A 57 -12.27 3.60 13.24
C ILE A 57 -13.03 4.94 13.18
N THR A 58 -14.15 5.00 12.46
CA THR A 58 -15.01 6.19 12.41
C THR A 58 -15.88 6.33 13.66
N ASP A 59 -16.02 5.26 14.44
CA ASP A 59 -16.72 5.28 15.74
C ASP A 59 -15.70 5.35 16.89
N GLY A 60 -15.51 6.55 17.43
CA GLY A 60 -14.57 6.79 18.53
C GLY A 60 -14.89 5.97 19.80
N PHE A 61 -16.17 5.65 20.05
CA PHE A 61 -16.55 4.79 21.17
C PHE A 61 -16.07 3.36 20.97
N SER A 62 -16.25 2.83 19.76
CA SER A 62 -15.75 1.50 19.38
C SER A 62 -14.22 1.42 19.52
N VAL A 63 -13.49 2.44 19.04
CA VAL A 63 -12.03 2.50 19.15
C VAL A 63 -11.57 2.55 20.60
N ASN A 64 -12.20 3.38 21.45
CA ASN A 64 -11.90 3.45 22.88
C ASN A 64 -12.09 2.09 23.57
N LYS A 65 -13.22 1.42 23.30
CA LYS A 65 -13.51 0.10 23.83
C LYS A 65 -12.43 -0.92 23.44
N LEU A 66 -12.00 -0.95 22.18
CA LEU A 66 -10.98 -1.87 21.70
C LEU A 66 -9.63 -1.66 22.40
N ILE A 67 -9.19 -0.42 22.56
CA ILE A 67 -7.92 -0.12 23.25
C ILE A 67 -8.01 -0.50 24.73
N ALA A 68 -9.14 -0.24 25.39
CA ALA A 68 -9.34 -0.59 26.79
C ALA A 68 -9.45 -2.10 27.02
N GLU A 69 -10.10 -2.85 26.11
CA GLU A 69 -10.33 -4.29 26.24
C GLU A 69 -9.08 -5.12 25.96
N TYR A 70 -8.34 -4.75 24.90
CA TYR A 70 -7.16 -5.53 24.46
C TYR A 70 -5.85 -5.06 25.08
N GLU A 71 -5.80 -3.86 25.64
CA GLU A 71 -4.61 -3.27 26.28
C GLU A 71 -3.33 -3.46 25.44
N PRO A 72 -3.30 -3.01 24.16
CA PRO A 72 -2.18 -3.26 23.28
C PRO A 72 -0.91 -2.54 23.74
N ASP A 73 0.24 -3.15 23.46
CA ASP A 73 1.55 -2.49 23.53
C ASP A 73 1.85 -1.72 22.24
N GLU A 74 1.30 -2.20 21.13
CA GLU A 74 1.50 -1.61 19.80
C GLU A 74 0.17 -1.53 19.05
N VAL A 75 -0.11 -0.36 18.46
CA VAL A 75 -1.30 -0.11 17.64
C VAL A 75 -0.87 0.26 16.23
N TYR A 76 -1.33 -0.50 15.25
CA TYR A 76 -1.04 -0.27 13.84
C TYR A 76 -2.30 0.17 13.10
N ASN A 77 -2.28 1.37 12.55
CA ASN A 77 -3.39 1.87 11.73
C ASN A 77 -3.08 1.75 10.23
N LEU A 78 -3.63 0.72 9.62
CA LEU A 78 -3.59 0.46 8.18
C LEU A 78 -4.96 0.66 7.53
N ALA A 79 -5.99 1.00 8.34
CA ALA A 79 -7.33 1.23 7.84
C ALA A 79 -7.42 2.58 7.12
N ALA A 80 -7.91 2.57 5.90
CA ALA A 80 -8.14 3.76 5.09
C ALA A 80 -9.13 3.47 3.95
N GLN A 81 -9.73 4.52 3.38
CA GLN A 81 -10.23 4.46 2.01
C GLN A 81 -9.03 4.74 1.09
N SER A 82 -8.34 3.71 0.60
CA SER A 82 -7.03 3.82 -0.04
C SER A 82 -7.05 4.05 -1.56
N HIS A 83 -8.22 3.96 -2.21
CA HIS A 83 -8.31 4.13 -3.65
C HIS A 83 -8.46 5.62 -4.02
N VAL A 84 -7.39 6.21 -4.58
CA VAL A 84 -7.33 7.65 -4.92
C VAL A 84 -8.49 8.08 -5.82
N GLY A 85 -8.81 7.31 -6.88
CA GLY A 85 -9.91 7.64 -7.79
C GLY A 85 -11.28 7.67 -7.09
N THR A 86 -11.51 6.85 -6.07
CA THR A 86 -12.74 6.84 -5.26
C THR A 86 -12.83 8.08 -4.39
N SER A 87 -11.72 8.65 -3.92
CA SER A 87 -11.73 9.83 -3.05
C SER A 87 -12.34 11.06 -3.72
N PHE A 88 -12.23 11.19 -5.04
CA PHE A 88 -12.91 12.25 -5.80
C PHE A 88 -14.44 12.08 -5.85
N LYS A 89 -14.93 10.85 -5.75
CA LYS A 89 -16.35 10.52 -5.77
C LYS A 89 -16.97 10.51 -4.37
N GLN A 90 -16.17 10.18 -3.36
CA GLN A 90 -16.60 10.02 -1.96
C GLN A 90 -15.63 10.75 -1.01
N PRO A 91 -15.48 12.10 -1.13
CA PRO A 91 -14.50 12.84 -0.36
C PRO A 91 -14.79 12.84 1.15
N SER A 92 -16.05 12.97 1.57
CA SER A 92 -16.43 12.94 2.98
C SER A 92 -16.11 11.59 3.62
N LEU A 93 -16.51 10.49 2.99
CA LEU A 93 -16.20 9.15 3.49
C LEU A 93 -14.68 8.92 3.58
N THR A 94 -13.93 9.42 2.58
CA THR A 94 -12.47 9.33 2.59
C THR A 94 -11.87 10.11 3.76
N TRP A 95 -12.38 11.31 4.03
CA TRP A 95 -11.97 12.13 5.17
C TRP A 95 -12.28 11.45 6.50
N ASP A 96 -13.53 11.01 6.69
CA ASP A 96 -14.00 10.42 7.95
C ASP A 96 -13.19 9.19 8.33
N ILE A 97 -12.90 8.30 7.36
CA ILE A 97 -12.09 7.10 7.59
C ILE A 97 -10.62 7.46 7.77
N THR A 98 -10.04 8.23 6.84
CA THR A 98 -8.58 8.35 6.70
C THR A 98 -7.98 9.41 7.64
N ALA A 99 -8.70 10.48 7.94
CA ALA A 99 -8.27 11.52 8.88
C ALA A 99 -9.01 11.41 10.22
N GLY A 100 -10.34 11.39 10.19
CA GLY A 100 -11.18 11.30 11.39
C GLY A 100 -10.90 10.04 12.20
N GLY A 101 -10.76 8.89 11.54
CA GLY A 101 -10.43 7.64 12.21
C GLY A 101 -9.10 7.67 12.95
N VAL A 102 -8.10 8.37 12.41
CA VAL A 102 -6.80 8.54 13.10
C VAL A 102 -6.95 9.38 14.35
N LEU A 103 -7.74 10.45 14.29
CA LEU A 103 -8.03 11.27 15.47
C LEU A 103 -8.69 10.43 16.58
N ASN A 104 -9.65 9.57 16.23
CA ASN A 104 -10.30 8.69 17.21
C ASN A 104 -9.30 7.73 17.87
N ILE A 105 -8.36 7.16 17.11
CA ILE A 105 -7.33 6.27 17.67
C ILE A 105 -6.38 7.06 18.59
N LEU A 106 -5.93 8.23 18.17
CA LEU A 106 -5.03 9.07 18.97
C LEU A 106 -5.68 9.54 20.27
N GLU A 107 -6.96 9.94 20.25
CA GLU A 107 -7.70 10.30 21.46
C GLU A 107 -7.90 9.09 22.38
N ALA A 108 -8.19 7.91 21.84
CA ALA A 108 -8.32 6.69 22.63
C ALA A 108 -6.98 6.32 23.31
N ILE A 109 -5.85 6.46 22.62
CA ILE A 109 -4.51 6.25 23.20
C ILE A 109 -4.25 7.31 24.28
N ARG A 110 -4.52 8.59 23.99
CA ARG A 110 -4.28 9.73 24.90
C ARG A 110 -5.00 9.58 26.23
N TYR A 111 -6.23 9.07 26.22
CA TYR A 111 -7.02 8.85 27.44
C TYR A 111 -6.83 7.46 28.06
N SER A 112 -6.05 6.58 27.44
CA SER A 112 -5.71 5.30 28.02
C SER A 112 -4.82 5.46 29.27
N PRO A 113 -5.07 4.70 30.34
CA PRO A 113 -4.13 4.63 31.48
C PRO A 113 -2.73 4.15 31.08
N ARG A 114 -2.61 3.47 29.93
CA ARG A 114 -1.35 2.97 29.37
C ARG A 114 -0.77 3.86 28.28
N LYS A 115 -1.17 5.13 28.19
CA LYS A 115 -0.76 6.09 27.15
C LYS A 115 0.75 6.06 26.88
N ASP A 116 1.55 6.03 27.94
CA ASP A 116 3.00 6.12 27.85
C ASP A 116 3.68 4.79 27.45
N ASP A 117 2.95 3.67 27.51
CA ASP A 117 3.41 2.34 27.11
C ASP A 117 3.03 1.99 25.67
N ILE A 118 1.93 2.58 25.15
CA ILE A 118 1.41 2.28 23.80
C ILE A 118 2.25 2.97 22.73
N ARG A 119 2.72 2.17 21.77
CA ARG A 119 3.39 2.66 20.58
C ARG A 119 2.44 2.61 19.38
N PHE A 120 2.37 3.69 18.63
CA PHE A 120 1.44 3.85 17.53
C PHE A 120 2.17 3.96 16.20
N TYR A 121 1.67 3.25 15.20
CA TYR A 121 2.07 3.36 13.80
C TYR A 121 0.93 3.88 12.95
N GLN A 122 1.21 4.90 12.14
CA GLN A 122 0.31 5.45 11.12
C GLN A 122 0.84 5.20 9.72
N ALA A 123 0.05 4.53 8.89
CA ALA A 123 0.33 4.46 7.45
C ALA A 123 0.03 5.81 6.80
N SER A 124 1.08 6.57 6.50
CA SER A 124 1.04 7.75 5.64
C SER A 124 1.21 7.36 4.17
N SER A 125 1.45 8.29 3.25
CA SER A 125 1.46 7.99 1.82
C SER A 125 2.34 8.96 1.04
N SER A 126 3.05 8.47 0.03
CA SER A 126 3.77 9.29 -0.96
C SER A 126 2.85 10.21 -1.77
N GLU A 127 1.55 9.91 -1.86
CA GLU A 127 0.57 10.79 -2.51
C GLU A 127 0.46 12.17 -1.82
N MET A 128 0.94 12.31 -0.57
CA MET A 128 1.01 13.60 0.14
C MET A 128 1.96 14.59 -0.55
N PHE A 129 3.04 14.11 -1.17
CA PHE A 129 3.96 14.95 -1.95
C PHE A 129 3.28 15.56 -3.18
N GLY A 130 2.32 14.84 -3.79
CA GLY A 130 1.61 15.30 -4.98
C GLY A 130 2.56 15.49 -6.15
N LYS A 131 2.66 16.73 -6.65
CA LYS A 131 3.55 17.09 -7.77
C LYS A 131 4.90 17.65 -7.34
N ASN A 132 5.16 17.71 -6.04
CA ASN A 132 6.39 18.25 -5.52
C ASN A 132 7.51 17.20 -5.46
N PHE A 133 8.72 17.66 -5.69
CA PHE A 133 9.95 16.85 -5.62
C PHE A 133 11.15 17.77 -5.41
N ASP A 134 12.24 17.21 -4.91
CA ASP A 134 13.54 17.85 -4.83
C ASP A 134 14.45 17.38 -5.97
N GLU A 135 15.48 18.16 -6.29
CA GLU A 135 16.47 17.85 -7.31
C GLU A 135 17.89 18.04 -6.73
N GLY A 136 18.85 17.23 -7.18
CA GLY A 136 20.25 17.39 -6.85
C GLY A 136 20.71 16.59 -5.64
N PHE A 137 20.77 17.16 -4.45
CA PHE A 137 21.27 16.47 -3.26
C PHE A 137 20.14 16.15 -2.30
N SER A 138 20.11 14.91 -1.79
CA SER A 138 19.23 14.59 -0.68
C SER A 138 19.58 15.43 0.56
N SER A 139 18.66 15.54 1.51
CA SER A 139 18.85 16.18 2.81
C SER A 139 20.08 15.67 3.59
N LYS A 140 20.57 14.48 3.26
CA LYS A 140 21.80 13.87 3.82
C LYS A 140 23.05 14.14 2.97
N GLY A 141 23.01 15.05 1.98
CA GLY A 141 24.13 15.44 1.12
C GLY A 141 24.57 14.41 0.09
N ILE A 142 23.72 13.42 -0.22
CA ILE A 142 23.97 12.43 -1.27
C ILE A 142 23.48 13.02 -2.60
N SER A 143 24.36 13.02 -3.62
CA SER A 143 23.98 13.47 -4.97
C SER A 143 22.97 12.50 -5.57
N ILE A 144 21.84 13.05 -6.05
CA ILE A 144 20.78 12.32 -6.72
C ILE A 144 20.51 13.03 -8.04
N ASP A 145 20.82 12.38 -9.14
CA ASP A 145 20.64 12.95 -10.49
C ASP A 145 19.21 12.72 -11.04
N MET A 146 18.22 12.85 -10.16
CA MET A 146 16.80 12.66 -10.49
C MET A 146 15.93 13.49 -9.57
N LYS A 147 14.67 13.69 -9.99
CA LYS A 147 13.58 14.21 -9.14
C LYS A 147 13.19 13.17 -8.11
N TYR A 148 13.23 13.53 -6.84
CA TYR A 148 12.99 12.60 -5.74
C TYR A 148 12.15 13.23 -4.61
N GLN A 149 11.65 12.40 -3.71
CA GLN A 149 11.00 12.80 -2.47
C GLN A 149 11.68 12.13 -1.26
N ASP A 150 11.95 12.91 -0.22
CA ASP A 150 12.39 12.41 1.09
C ASP A 150 11.56 13.08 2.22
N GLU A 151 11.94 12.87 3.48
CA GLU A 151 11.20 13.37 4.64
C GLU A 151 11.19 14.91 4.75
N ASN A 152 12.00 15.62 3.97
CA ASN A 152 12.07 17.09 3.97
C ASN A 152 11.35 17.71 2.77
N THR A 153 10.98 16.91 1.78
CA THR A 153 10.21 17.38 0.62
C THR A 153 8.84 17.88 1.08
N GLU A 154 8.48 19.10 0.68
CA GLU A 154 7.21 19.73 1.04
C GLU A 154 6.02 18.94 0.47
N PHE A 155 4.97 18.79 1.27
CA PHE A 155 3.74 18.12 0.84
C PHE A 155 2.81 19.06 0.08
N ILE A 156 2.45 18.69 -1.17
CA ILE A 156 1.51 19.43 -2.02
C ILE A 156 0.45 18.45 -2.58
N PRO A 157 -0.47 17.95 -1.73
CA PRO A 157 -1.41 16.89 -2.09
C PRO A 157 -2.33 17.26 -3.24
N GLN A 158 -2.61 16.29 -4.14
CA GLN A 158 -3.39 16.49 -5.37
C GLN A 158 -4.73 15.73 -5.38
N SER A 159 -5.16 15.18 -4.24
CA SER A 159 -6.42 14.43 -4.15
C SER A 159 -7.04 14.53 -2.76
N PRO A 160 -8.37 14.34 -2.60
CA PRO A 160 -8.99 14.24 -1.28
C PRO A 160 -8.36 13.15 -0.40
N TYR A 161 -7.95 12.04 -0.98
CA TYR A 161 -7.19 10.99 -0.28
C TYR A 161 -5.86 11.51 0.27
N ALA A 162 -5.06 12.17 -0.57
CA ALA A 162 -3.77 12.70 -0.17
C ALA A 162 -3.90 13.79 0.91
N ILE A 163 -4.93 14.65 0.82
CA ILE A 163 -5.25 15.66 1.84
C ILE A 163 -5.61 14.99 3.17
N ALA A 164 -6.45 13.95 3.15
CA ALA A 164 -6.83 13.22 4.36
C ALA A 164 -5.63 12.49 4.99
N LYS A 165 -4.74 11.90 4.18
CA LYS A 165 -3.48 11.30 4.64
C LYS A 165 -2.53 12.33 5.25
N LEU A 166 -2.44 13.54 4.66
CA LEU A 166 -1.63 14.63 5.19
C LEU A 166 -2.17 15.12 6.53
N ALA A 167 -3.49 15.28 6.67
CA ALA A 167 -4.13 15.62 7.93
C ALA A 167 -3.83 14.57 9.01
N ALA A 168 -3.97 13.28 8.69
CA ALA A 168 -3.63 12.16 9.58
C ALA A 168 -2.15 12.20 10.01
N HIS A 169 -1.24 12.42 9.07
CA HIS A 169 0.20 12.54 9.33
C HIS A 169 0.51 13.69 10.30
N HIS A 170 -0.05 14.88 10.07
CA HIS A 170 0.14 16.02 10.96
C HIS A 170 -0.54 15.85 12.32
N LEU A 171 -1.67 15.15 12.42
CA LEU A 171 -2.26 14.79 13.71
C LEU A 171 -1.29 13.94 14.53
N VAL A 172 -0.67 12.91 13.94
CA VAL A 172 0.30 12.08 14.67
C VAL A 172 1.49 12.90 15.16
N ARG A 173 2.06 13.78 14.31
CA ARG A 173 3.13 14.69 14.73
C ARG A 173 2.72 15.59 15.87
N ASN A 174 1.54 16.21 15.77
CA ASN A 174 1.02 17.09 16.81
C ASN A 174 0.81 16.34 18.15
N TYR A 175 0.29 15.11 18.11
CA TYR A 175 0.08 14.30 19.30
C TYR A 175 1.38 13.77 19.90
N ARG A 176 2.39 13.51 19.07
CA ARG A 176 3.76 13.20 19.51
C ARG A 176 4.37 14.36 20.27
N GLU A 177 4.32 15.56 19.70
CA GLU A 177 4.91 16.77 20.26
C GLU A 177 4.11 17.33 21.44
N GLY A 178 2.78 17.36 21.32
CA GLY A 178 1.91 18.01 22.32
C GLY A 178 1.52 17.12 23.51
N TYR A 179 1.43 15.81 23.31
CA TYR A 179 0.94 14.88 24.34
C TYR A 179 1.91 13.75 24.67
N GLY A 180 3.07 13.71 24.05
CA GLY A 180 4.10 12.68 24.29
C GLY A 180 3.72 11.28 23.80
N ILE A 181 2.76 11.14 22.87
CA ILE A 181 2.40 9.85 22.33
C ILE A 181 3.54 9.33 21.43
N HIS A 182 3.99 8.11 21.66
CA HIS A 182 4.98 7.46 20.79
C HIS A 182 4.31 7.04 19.48
N GLY A 183 4.18 7.99 18.53
CA GLY A 183 3.53 7.79 17.23
C GLY A 183 4.49 7.96 16.08
N SER A 184 4.69 6.93 15.26
CA SER A 184 5.53 6.95 14.06
C SER A 184 4.71 6.92 12.79
N CYS A 185 5.16 7.63 11.75
CA CYS A 185 4.52 7.66 10.44
C CYS A 185 5.43 7.06 9.36
N GLY A 186 4.93 6.07 8.64
CA GLY A 186 5.58 5.59 7.41
C GLY A 186 5.04 6.33 6.19
N ILE A 187 5.85 7.13 5.51
CA ILE A 187 5.53 7.76 4.23
C ILE A 187 5.79 6.72 3.15
N LEU A 188 4.78 5.87 2.95
CA LEU A 188 4.92 4.69 2.10
C LEU A 188 4.74 5.06 0.63
N PHE A 189 5.70 4.65 -0.19
CA PHE A 189 5.56 4.62 -1.64
C PHE A 189 4.72 3.41 -2.07
N ASN A 190 4.46 3.28 -3.37
CA ASN A 190 3.60 2.22 -3.85
C ASN A 190 4.20 0.85 -3.50
N HIS A 191 3.41 0.01 -2.88
CA HIS A 191 3.82 -1.36 -2.54
C HIS A 191 2.70 -2.33 -2.87
N GLU A 192 3.10 -3.36 -3.52
CA GLU A 192 2.23 -4.31 -4.19
C GLU A 192 2.54 -5.73 -3.70
N SER A 193 1.68 -6.66 -4.01
CA SER A 193 1.89 -8.07 -3.76
C SER A 193 0.81 -8.91 -4.46
N GLU A 194 0.89 -10.21 -4.32
CA GLU A 194 -0.12 -11.18 -4.71
C GLU A 194 -1.48 -10.92 -4.03
N ARG A 195 -1.46 -10.19 -2.88
CA ARG A 195 -2.65 -9.84 -2.08
C ARG A 195 -3.18 -8.43 -2.39
N ARG A 196 -2.65 -7.75 -3.40
CA ARG A 196 -3.12 -6.41 -3.79
C ARG A 196 -4.60 -6.45 -4.19
N GLY A 197 -5.35 -5.38 -3.89
CA GLY A 197 -6.73 -5.26 -4.34
C GLY A 197 -6.84 -5.18 -5.86
N GLU A 198 -7.81 -5.88 -6.44
CA GLU A 198 -7.98 -6.04 -7.91
C GLU A 198 -8.25 -4.73 -8.67
N ASN A 199 -8.68 -3.67 -7.97
CA ASN A 199 -8.91 -2.36 -8.56
C ASN A 199 -7.63 -1.54 -8.78
N PHE A 200 -6.48 -1.98 -8.27
CA PHE A 200 -5.19 -1.32 -8.47
C PHE A 200 -4.56 -1.78 -9.78
N VAL A 201 -3.84 -0.86 -10.43
CA VAL A 201 -3.32 -1.07 -11.80
C VAL A 201 -2.48 -2.33 -11.93
N THR A 202 -1.59 -2.58 -11.00
CA THR A 202 -0.69 -3.74 -10.98
C THR A 202 -1.46 -5.05 -10.92
N ARG A 203 -2.36 -5.20 -9.94
CA ARG A 203 -3.19 -6.40 -9.78
C ARG A 203 -4.17 -6.59 -10.94
N LYS A 204 -4.71 -5.49 -11.47
CA LYS A 204 -5.56 -5.53 -12.65
C LYS A 204 -4.83 -6.11 -13.87
N ILE A 205 -3.54 -5.77 -14.04
CA ILE A 205 -2.69 -6.30 -15.12
C ILE A 205 -2.48 -7.79 -14.91
N THR A 206 -1.99 -8.20 -13.74
CA THR A 206 -1.61 -9.60 -13.50
C THR A 206 -2.81 -10.53 -13.51
N LYS A 207 -3.94 -10.10 -12.95
CA LYS A 207 -5.18 -10.87 -13.00
C LYS A 207 -5.71 -11.04 -14.43
N TRP A 208 -5.69 -9.96 -15.23
CA TRP A 208 -6.07 -10.04 -16.63
C TRP A 208 -5.18 -11.03 -17.40
N ILE A 209 -3.86 -11.03 -17.14
CA ILE A 209 -2.91 -11.98 -17.74
C ILE A 209 -3.26 -13.41 -17.33
N GLY A 210 -3.53 -13.67 -16.06
CA GLY A 210 -3.94 -15.00 -15.58
C GLY A 210 -5.22 -15.50 -16.26
N GLU A 211 -6.23 -14.64 -16.37
CA GLU A 211 -7.48 -14.95 -17.07
C GLU A 211 -7.26 -15.18 -18.57
N PHE A 212 -6.41 -14.37 -19.21
CA PHE A 212 -6.07 -14.51 -20.63
C PHE A 212 -5.33 -15.83 -20.91
N VAL A 213 -4.36 -16.21 -20.08
CA VAL A 213 -3.61 -17.47 -20.23
C VAL A 213 -4.55 -18.67 -20.03
N LYS A 214 -5.43 -18.64 -19.03
CA LYS A 214 -6.43 -19.69 -18.81
C LYS A 214 -7.40 -19.82 -20.00
N TRP A 215 -7.87 -18.69 -20.53
CA TRP A 215 -8.71 -18.66 -21.73
C TRP A 215 -7.98 -19.23 -22.95
N ARG A 216 -6.74 -18.82 -23.17
CA ARG A 216 -5.88 -19.30 -24.26
C ARG A 216 -5.66 -20.82 -24.20
N GLY A 217 -5.38 -21.39 -23.01
CA GLY A 217 -5.17 -22.82 -22.80
C GLY A 217 -6.42 -23.69 -22.97
N GLY A 218 -7.61 -23.12 -22.77
CA GLY A 218 -8.91 -23.83 -22.94
C GLY A 218 -9.50 -23.76 -24.34
N ASN A 219 -8.98 -22.91 -25.20
CA ASN A 219 -9.41 -22.79 -26.59
C ASN A 219 -8.32 -23.40 -27.47
N GLU A 220 -8.62 -24.51 -28.17
CA GLU A 220 -7.77 -25.09 -29.24
C GLU A 220 -7.64 -24.07 -30.38
N VAL A 221 -6.81 -23.07 -30.20
CA VAL A 221 -6.38 -22.20 -31.27
C VAL A 221 -4.98 -22.65 -31.61
N ASP A 222 -4.85 -23.29 -32.78
CA ASP A 222 -3.56 -23.61 -33.38
C ASP A 222 -2.80 -22.27 -33.61
N PHE A 223 -2.01 -21.89 -32.64
CA PHE A 223 -1.15 -20.73 -32.79
C PHE A 223 0.10 -21.12 -33.57
N LEU A 224 0.07 -20.94 -34.84
CA LEU A 224 1.30 -20.65 -35.58
C LEU A 224 1.85 -19.36 -34.98
N GLN A 225 3.06 -19.41 -34.44
CA GLN A 225 3.72 -18.32 -33.70
C GLN A 225 3.70 -16.96 -34.42
N ASP A 226 3.59 -16.97 -35.76
CA ASP A 226 3.52 -15.79 -36.61
C ASP A 226 2.12 -15.12 -36.74
N ASP A 227 1.04 -15.87 -36.53
CA ASP A 227 -0.33 -15.34 -36.72
C ASP A 227 -0.85 -14.54 -35.55
N VAL A 228 -0.37 -14.78 -34.32
CA VAL A 228 -0.76 -14.07 -33.10
C VAL A 228 -0.38 -12.58 -33.17
N TYR A 229 0.75 -12.29 -33.82
CA TYR A 229 1.30 -10.94 -33.87
C TYR A 229 0.86 -10.12 -35.08
N HIS A 230 0.40 -10.77 -36.17
CA HIS A 230 0.12 -10.07 -37.41
C HIS A 230 -1.36 -9.92 -37.76
N THR A 231 -2.26 -10.75 -37.22
CA THR A 231 -3.65 -10.73 -37.67
C THR A 231 -4.65 -10.14 -36.68
N GLY A 232 -4.29 -9.90 -35.44
CA GLY A 232 -5.20 -9.36 -34.39
C GLY A 232 -6.42 -10.26 -34.08
N ILE A 233 -6.51 -11.45 -34.71
CA ILE A 233 -7.68 -12.33 -34.65
C ILE A 233 -7.88 -12.95 -33.28
N VAL A 234 -6.80 -13.25 -32.54
CA VAL A 234 -6.89 -13.86 -31.21
C VAL A 234 -7.42 -12.87 -30.17
N ALA A 235 -7.17 -11.59 -30.34
CA ALA A 235 -7.67 -10.53 -29.44
C ALA A 235 -9.17 -10.21 -29.67
N SER A 236 -9.79 -10.70 -30.76
CA SER A 236 -11.18 -10.37 -31.05
C SER A 236 -12.19 -11.03 -30.12
N ASN A 237 -11.82 -12.11 -29.45
CA ASN A 237 -12.73 -12.89 -28.62
C ASN A 237 -12.44 -12.80 -27.11
N PHE A 238 -11.32 -12.20 -26.68
CA PHE A 238 -11.04 -11.92 -25.29
C PHE A 238 -10.98 -10.38 -25.04
N PRO A 239 -11.60 -9.86 -23.95
CA PRO A 239 -11.66 -8.43 -23.71
C PRO A 239 -10.29 -7.81 -23.52
N LYS A 240 -9.96 -6.76 -24.27
CA LYS A 240 -8.69 -6.02 -24.09
C LYS A 240 -8.56 -5.48 -22.67
N LEU A 241 -7.35 -5.50 -22.15
CA LEU A 241 -7.00 -4.85 -20.90
C LEU A 241 -7.12 -3.32 -21.06
N ARG A 242 -8.00 -2.71 -20.26
CA ARG A 242 -8.25 -1.26 -20.33
C ARG A 242 -7.55 -0.57 -19.17
N LEU A 243 -6.60 0.32 -19.47
CA LEU A 243 -5.77 1.05 -18.52
C LEU A 243 -5.86 2.56 -18.77
N GLY A 244 -5.38 3.37 -17.82
CA GLY A 244 -5.25 4.82 -17.94
C GLY A 244 -3.89 5.23 -18.51
N ASN A 245 -3.20 6.16 -17.81
CA ASN A 245 -1.89 6.65 -18.19
C ASN A 245 -0.81 5.57 -18.02
N LEU A 246 -0.25 5.10 -19.14
CA LEU A 246 0.80 4.09 -19.15
C LEU A 246 2.19 4.65 -18.84
N ASP A 247 2.38 5.96 -18.95
CA ASP A 247 3.67 6.63 -18.80
C ASP A 247 3.88 7.19 -17.38
N ALA A 248 2.85 7.10 -16.52
CA ALA A 248 2.95 7.47 -15.11
C ALA A 248 3.99 6.58 -14.41
N LYS A 249 4.95 7.24 -13.73
CA LYS A 249 6.06 6.57 -13.04
C LYS A 249 5.81 6.45 -11.55
N ARG A 250 6.08 5.27 -11.00
CA ARG A 250 5.92 4.96 -9.58
C ARG A 250 7.14 4.19 -9.06
N ASP A 251 7.45 4.45 -7.82
CA ASP A 251 8.35 3.61 -7.04
C ASP A 251 7.52 2.46 -6.46
N TRP A 252 7.77 1.24 -6.91
CA TRP A 252 7.03 0.05 -6.51
C TRP A 252 7.91 -0.94 -5.73
N GLY A 253 7.53 -1.24 -4.50
CA GLY A 253 8.14 -2.28 -3.69
C GLY A 253 7.17 -3.40 -3.33
N HIS A 254 7.66 -4.42 -2.64
CA HIS A 254 6.84 -5.53 -2.15
C HIS A 254 6.32 -5.26 -0.72
N ALA A 255 5.06 -5.60 -0.47
CA ALA A 255 4.39 -5.33 0.81
C ALA A 255 5.12 -5.95 2.03
N GLU A 256 5.76 -7.12 1.89
CA GLU A 256 6.56 -7.74 2.96
C GLU A 256 7.70 -6.83 3.44
N ASP A 257 8.39 -6.15 2.54
CA ASP A 257 9.46 -5.22 2.89
C ASP A 257 8.91 -4.00 3.65
N TYR A 258 7.72 -3.54 3.26
CA TYR A 258 7.08 -2.36 3.86
C TYR A 258 6.53 -2.64 5.26
N VAL A 259 5.91 -3.80 5.49
CA VAL A 259 5.45 -4.17 6.84
C VAL A 259 6.62 -4.42 7.80
N ASN A 260 7.75 -4.89 7.29
CA ASN A 260 8.98 -4.97 8.07
C ASN A 260 9.44 -3.57 8.54
N ALA A 261 9.38 -2.56 7.67
CA ALA A 261 9.67 -1.17 8.05
C ALA A 261 8.69 -0.66 9.13
N MET A 262 7.40 -0.95 9.02
CA MET A 262 6.39 -0.56 10.01
C MET A 262 6.74 -1.08 11.41
N TRP A 263 7.10 -2.36 11.50
CA TRP A 263 7.52 -3.00 12.75
C TRP A 263 8.81 -2.39 13.30
N LEU A 264 9.82 -2.15 12.44
CA LEU A 264 11.08 -1.52 12.84
C LEU A 264 10.87 -0.09 13.37
N MET A 265 9.97 0.71 12.78
CA MET A 265 9.64 2.07 13.23
C MET A 265 9.05 2.08 14.64
N VAL A 266 8.10 1.20 14.91
CA VAL A 266 7.47 1.08 16.23
C VAL A 266 8.46 0.60 17.27
N GLY A 267 9.45 -0.19 16.86
CA GLY A 267 10.53 -0.68 17.71
C GLY A 267 11.53 0.39 18.17
N GLN A 268 11.58 1.56 17.54
CA GLN A 268 12.55 2.61 17.86
C GLN A 268 12.31 3.22 19.25
N LYS A 269 13.39 3.71 19.87
CA LYS A 269 13.30 4.43 21.14
C LYS A 269 12.52 5.73 20.99
N GLU A 270 12.79 6.47 19.92
CA GLU A 270 12.13 7.72 19.57
C GLU A 270 11.24 7.52 18.35
N ALA A 271 10.02 8.03 18.44
CA ALA A 271 9.09 8.00 17.33
C ALA A 271 9.51 8.98 16.23
N GLY A 272 9.28 8.61 14.96
CA GLY A 272 9.69 9.43 13.82
C GLY A 272 8.89 9.17 12.56
N ASP A 273 9.16 10.00 11.56
CA ASP A 273 8.57 9.88 10.23
C ASP A 273 9.65 9.37 9.26
N TYR A 274 9.30 8.39 8.44
CA TYR A 274 10.24 7.71 7.55
C TYR A 274 9.65 7.50 6.16
N VAL A 275 10.40 7.87 5.13
CA VAL A 275 10.11 7.47 3.75
C VAL A 275 10.50 6.01 3.57
N ILE A 276 9.56 5.20 3.11
CA ILE A 276 9.78 3.80 2.72
C ILE A 276 9.51 3.68 1.23
N ALA A 277 10.57 3.38 0.50
CA ALA A 277 10.60 3.37 -0.96
C ALA A 277 11.71 2.43 -1.45
N THR A 278 11.72 2.13 -2.74
CA THR A 278 12.77 1.28 -3.32
C THR A 278 13.98 2.06 -3.82
N GLY A 279 13.83 3.37 -4.03
CA GLY A 279 14.84 4.21 -4.69
C GLY A 279 14.87 4.05 -6.21
N GLU A 280 13.86 3.38 -6.78
CA GLU A 280 13.73 3.15 -8.22
C GLU A 280 12.33 3.52 -8.67
N THR A 281 12.19 4.02 -9.90
CA THR A 281 10.89 4.38 -10.45
C THR A 281 10.70 3.74 -11.81
N TYR A 282 9.49 3.19 -12.04
CA TYR A 282 9.12 2.49 -13.26
C TYR A 282 7.77 2.98 -13.75
N SER A 283 7.58 2.96 -15.06
CA SER A 283 6.30 3.26 -15.71
C SER A 283 5.35 2.06 -15.67
N VAL A 284 4.07 2.31 -15.92
CA VAL A 284 3.10 1.22 -16.14
C VAL A 284 3.51 0.38 -17.36
N ARG A 285 4.18 0.97 -18.38
CA ARG A 285 4.75 0.23 -19.53
C ARG A 285 5.80 -0.76 -19.07
N ASP A 286 6.76 -0.36 -18.24
CA ASP A 286 7.80 -1.25 -17.73
C ASP A 286 7.19 -2.44 -16.98
N PHE A 287 6.10 -2.18 -16.22
CA PHE A 287 5.36 -3.27 -15.56
C PHE A 287 4.71 -4.21 -16.56
N LEU A 288 4.06 -3.69 -17.61
CA LEU A 288 3.46 -4.48 -18.68
C LEU A 288 4.51 -5.33 -19.41
N ASP A 289 5.65 -4.74 -19.79
CA ASP A 289 6.73 -5.42 -20.48
C ASP A 289 7.21 -6.66 -19.70
N ILE A 290 7.47 -6.50 -18.41
CA ILE A 290 7.91 -7.60 -17.54
C ILE A 290 6.80 -8.63 -17.34
N ALA A 291 5.56 -8.18 -17.09
CA ALA A 291 4.44 -9.07 -16.81
C ALA A 291 4.03 -9.91 -18.02
N PHE A 292 3.99 -9.34 -19.22
CA PHE A 292 3.68 -10.08 -20.44
C PHE A 292 4.83 -10.98 -20.88
N ALA A 293 6.08 -10.53 -20.76
CA ALA A 293 7.25 -11.38 -21.03
C ALA A 293 7.27 -12.63 -20.13
N ARG A 294 6.76 -12.54 -18.87
CA ARG A 294 6.67 -13.69 -17.96
C ARG A 294 5.82 -14.84 -18.52
N VAL A 295 4.85 -14.55 -19.39
CA VAL A 295 3.97 -15.52 -20.04
C VAL A 295 4.27 -15.73 -21.51
N GLY A 296 5.46 -15.30 -21.98
CA GLY A 296 5.94 -15.51 -23.35
C GLY A 296 5.27 -14.60 -24.38
N ILE A 297 4.86 -13.39 -24.00
CA ILE A 297 4.28 -12.38 -24.89
C ILE A 297 5.23 -11.19 -24.93
N ASP A 298 5.93 -11.01 -26.04
CA ASP A 298 6.91 -9.92 -26.22
C ASP A 298 6.24 -8.60 -26.67
N ASP A 299 5.12 -8.67 -27.39
CA ASP A 299 4.35 -7.49 -27.84
C ASP A 299 2.90 -7.57 -27.32
N TRP A 300 2.59 -6.73 -26.35
CA TRP A 300 1.25 -6.60 -25.77
C TRP A 300 0.41 -5.47 -26.37
N SER A 301 0.92 -4.73 -27.36
CA SER A 301 0.28 -3.51 -27.89
C SER A 301 -1.16 -3.75 -28.38
N ASN A 302 -1.44 -4.91 -28.95
CA ASN A 302 -2.77 -5.30 -29.41
C ASN A 302 -3.71 -5.79 -28.30
N LEU A 303 -3.19 -6.09 -27.10
CA LEU A 303 -3.93 -6.62 -25.96
C LEU A 303 -4.37 -5.53 -24.97
N VAL A 304 -3.71 -4.37 -25.00
CA VAL A 304 -3.96 -3.25 -24.09
C VAL A 304 -4.58 -2.07 -24.84
N VAL A 305 -5.52 -1.39 -24.20
CA VAL A 305 -6.13 -0.16 -24.72
C VAL A 305 -6.16 0.91 -23.64
N ILE A 306 -5.74 2.13 -24.02
CA ILE A 306 -5.85 3.30 -23.15
C ILE A 306 -7.31 3.76 -23.13
N ASP A 307 -7.91 3.82 -21.92
CA ASP A 307 -9.27 4.27 -21.71
C ASP A 307 -9.27 5.56 -20.87
N PRO A 308 -9.70 6.69 -21.46
CA PRO A 308 -9.68 8.00 -20.78
C PRO A 308 -10.46 8.03 -19.46
N LYS A 309 -11.43 7.14 -19.24
CA LYS A 309 -12.18 7.08 -17.98
C LYS A 309 -11.34 6.65 -16.78
N PHE A 310 -10.16 6.08 -17.00
CA PHE A 310 -9.21 5.71 -15.94
C PHE A 310 -8.17 6.81 -15.65
N TYR A 311 -8.21 7.93 -16.38
CA TYR A 311 -7.38 9.08 -16.01
C TYR A 311 -7.93 9.74 -14.74
N ARG A 312 -7.04 10.18 -13.89
CA ARG A 312 -7.40 10.92 -12.67
C ARG A 312 -7.64 12.39 -13.00
N PRO A 313 -8.53 13.10 -12.30
CA PRO A 313 -8.73 14.55 -12.48
C PRO A 313 -7.45 15.37 -12.23
N ALA A 314 -6.61 14.93 -11.30
CA ALA A 314 -5.27 15.46 -11.07
C ALA A 314 -4.30 14.27 -10.98
N GLU A 315 -3.43 14.17 -11.97
CA GLU A 315 -2.44 13.07 -12.06
C GLU A 315 -1.14 13.48 -11.38
N VAL A 316 -0.52 12.50 -10.74
CA VAL A 316 0.85 12.59 -10.24
C VAL A 316 1.71 11.77 -11.20
N ASP A 317 2.52 12.44 -11.99
CA ASP A 317 3.24 11.79 -13.10
C ASP A 317 4.49 11.03 -12.62
N HIS A 318 5.09 11.46 -11.49
CA HIS A 318 6.36 10.91 -11.01
C HIS A 318 6.39 10.79 -9.50
N LEU A 319 6.71 9.61 -9.02
CA LEU A 319 7.03 9.34 -7.61
C LEU A 319 8.33 8.51 -7.56
N LEU A 320 9.29 9.00 -6.78
CA LEU A 320 10.57 8.35 -6.49
C LEU A 320 10.98 8.69 -5.06
N GLY A 321 10.91 7.73 -4.17
CA GLY A 321 11.29 7.92 -2.77
C GLY A 321 12.75 7.61 -2.51
N ILE A 322 13.38 8.34 -1.58
CA ILE A 322 14.75 8.08 -1.14
C ILE A 322 14.73 7.62 0.32
N PRO A 323 14.89 6.31 0.60
CA PRO A 323 14.71 5.74 1.94
C PRO A 323 15.97 5.82 2.82
N ILE A 324 16.88 6.74 2.57
CA ILE A 324 18.19 6.83 3.26
C ILE A 324 18.05 6.91 4.79
N LYS A 325 17.03 7.62 5.28
CA LYS A 325 16.78 7.71 6.72
C LYS A 325 16.39 6.35 7.29
N ALA A 326 15.45 5.66 6.65
CA ALA A 326 15.02 4.33 7.07
C ALA A 326 16.17 3.30 7.02
N GLU A 327 17.01 3.36 5.99
CA GLU A 327 18.20 2.48 5.88
C GLU A 327 19.19 2.71 7.01
N LYS A 328 19.47 3.98 7.36
CA LYS A 328 20.48 4.33 8.36
C LYS A 328 19.98 4.17 9.80
N GLU A 329 18.76 4.59 10.09
CA GLU A 329 18.24 4.66 11.45
C GLU A 329 17.51 3.37 11.85
N LEU A 330 16.81 2.72 10.91
CA LEU A 330 16.07 1.47 11.17
C LEU A 330 16.88 0.22 10.77
N GLY A 331 17.94 0.37 9.97
CA GLY A 331 18.62 -0.76 9.33
C GLY A 331 17.75 -1.47 8.28
N TRP A 332 16.69 -0.79 7.84
CA TRP A 332 15.77 -1.34 6.85
C TRP A 332 16.43 -1.45 5.47
N LYS A 333 16.09 -2.54 4.76
CA LYS A 333 16.51 -2.74 3.36
C LYS A 333 15.42 -3.47 2.61
N ARG A 334 15.12 -3.03 1.39
CA ARG A 334 14.28 -3.82 0.49
C ARG A 334 14.95 -5.15 0.15
N LYS A 335 14.18 -6.20 -0.01
CA LYS A 335 14.64 -7.55 -0.37
C LYS A 335 14.18 -7.96 -1.77
N VAL A 336 13.00 -7.47 -2.18
CA VAL A 336 12.37 -7.87 -3.43
C VAL A 336 12.65 -6.82 -4.51
N SER A 337 13.22 -7.25 -5.65
CA SER A 337 13.40 -6.38 -6.82
C SER A 337 12.08 -6.11 -7.53
N PHE A 338 12.02 -5.05 -8.35
CA PHE A 338 10.83 -4.75 -9.15
C PHE A 338 10.45 -5.92 -10.08
N LYS A 339 11.43 -6.54 -10.73
CA LYS A 339 11.20 -7.71 -11.58
C LYS A 339 10.63 -8.89 -10.79
N ASP A 340 11.20 -9.20 -9.62
CA ASP A 340 10.70 -10.29 -8.80
C ASP A 340 9.29 -10.02 -8.27
N LEU A 341 8.97 -8.76 -7.91
CA LEU A 341 7.63 -8.35 -7.55
C LEU A 341 6.62 -8.65 -8.66
N VAL A 342 6.92 -8.21 -9.89
CA VAL A 342 6.04 -8.45 -11.04
C VAL A 342 5.87 -9.94 -11.30
N HIS A 343 6.97 -10.71 -11.26
CA HIS A 343 6.94 -12.17 -11.47
C HIS A 343 6.08 -12.86 -10.40
N ARG A 344 6.26 -12.56 -9.10
CA ARG A 344 5.45 -13.15 -8.03
C ARG A 344 3.96 -12.89 -8.23
N MET A 345 3.61 -11.65 -8.59
CA MET A 345 2.21 -11.28 -8.81
C MET A 345 1.60 -12.01 -10.02
N VAL A 346 2.34 -12.14 -11.12
CA VAL A 346 1.88 -12.90 -12.30
C VAL A 346 1.74 -14.38 -11.97
N ASP A 347 2.77 -14.98 -11.36
CA ASP A 347 2.78 -16.41 -11.03
C ASP A 347 1.58 -16.78 -10.13
N SER A 348 1.27 -15.95 -9.14
CA SER A 348 0.10 -16.15 -8.26
C SER A 348 -1.25 -16.06 -8.99
N ASP A 349 -1.36 -15.31 -10.07
CA ASP A 349 -2.60 -15.23 -10.85
C ASP A 349 -2.71 -16.31 -11.93
N LEU A 350 -1.63 -17.03 -12.20
CA LEU A 350 -1.63 -18.21 -13.07
C LEU A 350 -2.12 -19.48 -12.35
N GLU A 351 -1.96 -19.56 -11.04
CA GLU A 351 -2.51 -20.63 -10.19
C GLU A 351 -4.04 -20.60 -10.17
#